data_bde55144e529ceddc6efd0bf269e2f84
#
_entry.id   bde55144e529ceddc6efd0bf269e2f84
#
_cell.length_a   1.000
_cell.length_b   1.000
_cell.length_c   1.000
_cell.angle_alpha   90.00
_cell.angle_beta   90.00
_cell.angle_gamma   90.00
#
_symmetry.space_group_name_H-M   'P 1'
#
loop_
_entity.id
_entity.type
_entity.pdbx_description
1 polymer ?
#
loop_
_entity_poly.entity_id
_entity_poly.type
_entity_poly.pdbx_seq_one_letter_code
_entity_poly.pdbx_strand_id
1 'polypeptide(L)'
;ASFIINNFFFSRHNFLTYCVVEFKSSTLHKDIKMVLGTLQKMKLTYLKLIIIFTICSTSCHSQNKKNMQESNNPLLCNPDSGVCEIPTNKTNIAKNSFVKTNKKPVKIIYYTDPICSSCWGIEPQLRKLKLEYGNNIEVEYRMGGLLPDWSYNSGDISKPSDVAHHWDEVSVYYDMPIEGNIWLEDPLPSSYPPSIAFKAAQMQDNEKAILFLREIREMVFLQKKNITKWEHLEVAGKKVGLDIVKFKADYEGKAKELFEEDLKLGRELGVRGFPTMYFTDTTGHKEMVYGSKPYSTFESALLKLFPTATKITYDKTWNAVFSKFHSLTAKEFSELTGTPRIESENNLDDLTAKGHLERLTTKNGAIWTLKNTSR
;
A
#
# COMPACT_ATOMS: atom_id res chain seq x y z
N ALA A 1 52.31 31.80 19.03
CA ALA A 1 52.43 30.51 18.33
C ALA A 1 51.14 30.25 17.55
N SER A 2 51.28 30.28 16.24
CA SER A 2 50.14 30.04 15.34
C SER A 2 49.94 28.54 15.13
N PHE A 3 48.71 28.06 15.37
CA PHE A 3 48.36 26.68 15.08
C PHE A 3 47.79 26.62 13.66
N ILE A 4 48.36 25.79 12.80
CA ILE A 4 47.81 25.43 11.50
C ILE A 4 47.36 23.98 11.62
N ILE A 5 46.03 23.77 11.53
CA ILE A 5 45.45 22.44 11.40
C ILE A 5 45.15 22.23 9.92
N ASN A 6 45.91 21.36 9.29
CA ASN A 6 45.67 20.94 7.92
C ASN A 6 45.18 19.48 7.90
N ASN A 7 44.02 19.32 7.32
CA ASN A 7 43.46 18.11 6.74
C ASN A 7 43.06 16.93 7.68
N PHE A 8 41.77 16.80 7.89
CA PHE A 8 41.14 15.56 8.34
C PHE A 8 40.84 14.64 7.14
N PHE A 9 41.43 13.44 7.14
CA PHE A 9 41.01 12.35 6.25
C PHE A 9 40.22 11.33 7.08
N PHE A 10 39.00 11.03 6.69
CA PHE A 10 38.21 9.92 7.24
C PHE A 10 38.41 8.67 6.39
N SER A 11 38.96 7.60 6.97
CA SER A 11 38.95 6.26 6.39
C SER A 11 38.08 5.35 7.21
N ARG A 12 37.27 4.56 6.56
CA ARG A 12 36.15 3.74 7.12
C ARG A 12 36.59 2.42 7.76
N HIS A 13 37.89 2.17 7.97
CA HIS A 13 38.36 0.93 8.58
C HIS A 13 39.51 1.23 9.55
N ASN A 14 39.29 0.93 10.82
CA ASN A 14 40.19 0.99 11.98
C ASN A 14 40.22 2.32 12.78
N PHE A 15 39.63 2.24 13.95
CA PHE A 15 39.71 3.26 15.03
C PHE A 15 41.12 3.31 15.64
N LEU A 16 42.06 3.97 14.99
CA LEU A 16 43.32 4.39 15.64
C LEU A 16 43.71 5.73 15.00
N THR A 17 43.39 6.80 15.75
CA THR A 17 43.79 8.15 15.38
C THR A 17 45.17 8.42 15.95
N TYR A 18 46.19 8.56 15.10
CA TYR A 18 47.50 9.03 15.51
C TYR A 18 47.53 10.55 15.36
N CYS A 19 47.83 11.25 16.47
CA CYS A 19 48.14 12.67 16.45
C CYS A 19 49.65 12.81 16.42
N VAL A 20 50.23 13.29 15.28
CA VAL A 20 51.64 13.65 15.18
C VAL A 20 51.74 15.13 15.49
N VAL A 21 52.50 15.47 16.53
CA VAL A 21 52.79 16.84 16.91
C VAL A 21 54.31 17.06 16.75
N GLU A 22 54.71 17.91 15.78
CA GLU A 22 56.08 18.37 15.62
C GLU A 22 56.40 19.49 16.58
N PHE A 23 57.40 19.28 17.43
CA PHE A 23 57.93 20.29 18.36
C PHE A 23 59.24 20.91 17.82
N LYS A 24 59.27 22.22 17.67
CA LYS A 24 60.52 22.97 17.55
C LYS A 24 60.83 23.70 18.86
N SER A 25 62.01 23.31 19.45
CA SER A 25 62.87 24.08 20.36
C SER A 25 62.52 24.25 21.84
N SER A 26 63.40 23.69 22.67
CA SER A 26 64.07 24.19 23.89
C SER A 26 63.33 24.44 25.23
N THR A 27 62.13 23.93 25.49
CA THR A 27 61.51 23.93 26.84
C THR A 27 60.80 22.63 27.12
N LEU A 28 61.42 21.53 26.86
CA LEU A 28 60.83 20.17 26.75
C LEU A 28 60.11 19.65 27.99
N HIS A 29 60.49 20.10 29.21
CA HIS A 29 59.97 19.47 30.43
C HIS A 29 58.66 20.07 30.97
N LYS A 30 58.38 21.35 30.72
CA LYS A 30 57.12 21.99 31.12
C LYS A 30 56.01 21.69 30.11
N ASP A 31 56.36 21.61 28.86
CA ASP A 31 55.39 21.36 27.80
C ASP A 31 54.88 19.92 27.80
N ILE A 32 55.71 18.94 28.12
CA ILE A 32 55.34 17.54 28.26
C ILE A 32 54.32 17.34 29.41
N LYS A 33 54.47 18.00 30.57
CA LYS A 33 53.51 17.92 31.67
C LYS A 33 52.16 18.55 31.31
N MET A 34 52.19 19.63 30.55
CA MET A 34 50.95 20.29 30.11
C MET A 34 50.20 19.45 29.05
N VAL A 35 50.91 18.82 28.12
CA VAL A 35 50.32 17.94 27.09
C VAL A 35 49.77 16.67 27.71
N LEU A 36 50.49 16.02 28.68
CA LEU A 36 50.00 14.87 29.39
C LEU A 36 48.79 15.18 30.26
N GLY A 37 48.73 16.34 30.92
CA GLY A 37 47.56 16.79 31.67
C GLY A 37 46.32 17.05 30.78
N THR A 38 46.55 17.56 29.56
CA THR A 38 45.49 17.81 28.59
C THR A 38 44.97 16.50 28.00
N LEU A 39 45.84 15.56 27.67
CA LEU A 39 45.48 14.22 27.19
C LEU A 39 44.71 13.41 28.24
N GLN A 40 45.07 13.56 29.52
CA GLN A 40 44.37 12.88 30.63
C GLN A 40 42.97 13.49 30.85
N LYS A 41 42.80 14.81 30.72
CA LYS A 41 41.50 15.47 30.75
C LYS A 41 40.65 15.09 29.54
N MET A 42 41.25 15.01 28.35
CA MET A 42 40.52 14.56 27.14
C MET A 42 40.06 13.10 27.25
N LYS A 43 40.91 12.18 27.78
CA LYS A 43 40.51 10.80 28.02
C LYS A 43 39.33 10.70 29.00
N LEU A 44 39.34 11.51 30.07
CA LEU A 44 38.26 11.51 31.07
C LEU A 44 36.97 12.11 30.50
N THR A 45 37.06 13.12 29.64
CA THR A 45 35.89 13.71 28.93
C THR A 45 35.32 12.75 27.87
N TYR A 46 36.18 12.03 27.16
CA TYR A 46 35.80 11.02 26.20
C TYR A 46 35.13 9.81 26.86
N LEU A 47 35.66 9.37 28.02
CA LEU A 47 35.06 8.31 28.80
C LEU A 47 33.67 8.72 29.36
N LYS A 48 33.50 9.97 29.80
CA LYS A 48 32.20 10.53 30.20
C LYS A 48 31.20 10.62 29.02
N LEU A 49 31.67 11.01 27.84
CA LEU A 49 30.85 11.02 26.63
C LEU A 49 30.42 9.62 26.18
N ILE A 50 31.32 8.63 26.27
CA ILE A 50 30.97 7.23 25.96
C ILE A 50 29.96 6.68 26.97
N ILE A 51 30.12 6.99 28.27
CA ILE A 51 29.17 6.56 29.31
C ILE A 51 27.80 7.25 29.10
N ILE A 52 27.75 8.53 28.75
CA ILE A 52 26.50 9.24 28.42
C ILE A 52 25.86 8.65 27.15
N PHE A 53 26.66 8.30 26.14
CA PHE A 53 26.13 7.70 24.91
C PHE A 53 25.62 6.27 25.14
N THR A 54 26.27 5.47 26.00
CA THR A 54 25.79 4.14 26.39
C THR A 54 24.54 4.21 27.27
N ILE A 55 24.43 5.20 28.15
CA ILE A 55 23.22 5.41 28.95
C ILE A 55 22.06 5.92 28.10
N CYS A 56 22.29 6.81 27.11
CA CYS A 56 21.28 7.22 26.16
C CYS A 56 20.82 6.07 25.24
N SER A 57 21.71 5.18 24.80
CA SER A 57 21.33 4.05 23.97
C SER A 57 20.56 2.96 24.73
N THR A 58 20.76 2.83 26.05
CA THR A 58 19.93 1.93 26.87
C THR A 58 18.61 2.55 27.31
N SER A 59 18.51 3.88 27.35
CA SER A 59 17.24 4.58 27.67
C SER A 59 16.29 4.72 26.47
N CYS A 60 16.77 4.62 25.23
CA CYS A 60 15.92 4.58 24.04
C CYS A 60 15.32 3.20 23.75
N HIS A 61 15.65 2.15 24.52
CA HIS A 61 15.07 0.81 24.33
C HIS A 61 13.96 0.46 25.31
N SER A 62 13.48 1.44 26.08
CA SER A 62 12.32 1.29 26.99
C SER A 62 11.23 2.30 26.67
N GLN A 63 10.90 2.50 25.39
CA GLN A 63 9.60 3.03 25.02
C GLN A 63 8.76 1.88 24.49
N ASN A 64 7.91 1.39 25.40
CA ASN A 64 6.64 0.73 25.11
C ASN A 64 6.61 -0.03 23.76
N LYS A 65 7.12 -1.27 23.73
CA LYS A 65 6.27 -2.31 23.19
C LYS A 65 5.01 -2.30 24.07
N LYS A 66 4.05 -1.39 23.81
CA LYS A 66 2.67 -1.75 23.96
C LYS A 66 2.58 -3.05 23.20
N ASN A 67 2.30 -4.14 23.90
CA ASN A 67 1.79 -5.34 23.32
C ASN A 67 0.65 -4.85 22.41
N MET A 68 0.90 -4.74 21.10
CA MET A 68 -0.17 -4.74 20.13
C MET A 68 -0.76 -6.12 20.29
N GLN A 69 -1.72 -6.21 21.18
CA GLN A 69 -2.65 -7.29 21.25
C GLN A 69 -3.20 -7.37 19.83
N GLU A 70 -3.05 -8.50 19.17
CA GLU A 70 -3.59 -8.74 17.82
C GLU A 70 -5.02 -8.25 17.82
N SER A 71 -5.25 -7.03 17.29
CA SER A 71 -6.58 -6.48 17.23
C SER A 71 -7.27 -7.16 16.06
N ASN A 72 -8.17 -8.08 16.34
CA ASN A 72 -9.04 -8.72 15.35
C ASN A 72 -10.10 -7.74 14.81
N ASN A 73 -9.70 -6.50 14.53
CA ASN A 73 -10.64 -5.51 13.98
C ASN A 73 -10.50 -5.41 12.46
N PRO A 74 -11.54 -5.74 11.69
CA PRO A 74 -11.50 -5.78 10.23
C PRO A 74 -11.23 -4.42 9.56
N LEU A 75 -11.47 -3.31 10.26
CA LEU A 75 -11.23 -1.97 9.73
C LEU A 75 -9.81 -1.45 10.00
N LEU A 76 -9.06 -2.11 10.89
CA LEU A 76 -7.66 -1.85 11.12
C LEU A 76 -6.81 -2.68 10.15
N CYS A 77 -6.29 -2.00 9.15
CA CYS A 77 -5.22 -2.58 8.36
C CYS A 77 -3.95 -2.53 9.19
N ASN A 78 -3.43 -3.69 9.60
CA ASN A 78 -2.16 -3.76 10.29
C ASN A 78 -1.04 -3.36 9.30
N PRO A 79 -0.33 -2.22 9.49
CA PRO A 79 0.70 -1.78 8.58
C PRO A 79 1.87 -2.77 8.49
N ASP A 80 2.24 -3.47 9.58
CA ASP A 80 3.34 -4.41 9.58
C ASP A 80 3.04 -5.67 8.75
N SER A 81 1.80 -6.17 8.79
CA SER A 81 1.34 -7.30 7.97
C SER A 81 0.80 -6.85 6.61
N GLY A 82 0.36 -5.60 6.49
CA GLY A 82 -0.28 -5.02 5.32
C GLY A 82 -1.66 -5.61 5.03
N VAL A 83 -2.39 -6.02 6.06
CA VAL A 83 -3.67 -6.73 5.94
C VAL A 83 -4.77 -6.03 6.71
N CYS A 84 -5.95 -5.93 6.08
CA CYS A 84 -7.22 -5.65 6.76
C CYS A 84 -7.89 -7.00 7.08
N GLU A 85 -8.04 -7.35 8.35
CA GLU A 85 -8.54 -8.67 8.76
C GLU A 85 -10.08 -8.72 8.79
N ILE A 86 -10.63 -9.93 8.56
CA ILE A 86 -12.04 -10.21 8.72
C ILE A 86 -12.26 -10.86 10.09
N PRO A 87 -13.36 -10.57 10.81
CA PRO A 87 -13.71 -11.25 12.05
C PRO A 87 -13.93 -12.75 11.79
N THR A 88 -13.18 -13.62 12.45
CA THR A 88 -13.29 -15.08 12.24
C THR A 88 -14.02 -15.76 13.38
N ASN A 89 -15.13 -16.45 13.05
CA ASN A 89 -15.56 -17.63 13.81
C ASN A 89 -14.78 -18.84 13.29
N LYS A 90 -14.08 -19.55 14.17
CA LYS A 90 -13.27 -20.72 13.84
C LYS A 90 -14.11 -21.80 13.16
N THR A 91 -13.90 -22.05 11.87
CA THR A 91 -14.47 -23.18 11.16
C THR A 91 -13.42 -23.93 10.35
N ASN A 92 -13.51 -25.26 10.32
CA ASN A 92 -12.59 -26.19 9.73
C ASN A 92 -12.43 -26.01 8.20
N ILE A 93 -11.19 -26.08 7.74
CA ILE A 93 -10.79 -25.95 6.32
C ILE A 93 -11.24 -27.19 5.54
N ALA A 94 -12.16 -27.03 4.61
CA ALA A 94 -12.52 -28.05 3.62
C ALA A 94 -11.64 -27.90 2.37
N LYS A 95 -11.11 -29.03 1.88
CA LYS A 95 -10.36 -29.08 0.61
C LYS A 95 -11.36 -29.07 -0.55
N ASN A 96 -11.47 -27.97 -1.26
CA ASN A 96 -12.29 -27.87 -2.48
C ASN A 96 -11.44 -27.88 -3.75
N SER A 97 -11.88 -28.68 -4.72
CA SER A 97 -11.31 -28.80 -6.06
C SER A 97 -11.85 -27.69 -6.98
N PHE A 98 -10.95 -26.93 -7.58
CA PHE A 98 -11.32 -25.92 -8.58
C PHE A 98 -11.63 -26.54 -9.95
N VAL A 99 -12.72 -26.10 -10.57
CA VAL A 99 -13.09 -26.49 -11.93
C VAL A 99 -12.20 -25.78 -12.94
N LYS A 100 -11.63 -26.56 -13.86
CA LYS A 100 -10.65 -26.18 -14.89
C LYS A 100 -11.33 -25.46 -16.07
N THR A 101 -11.18 -24.13 -16.19
CA THR A 101 -11.46 -23.39 -17.44
C THR A 101 -10.50 -22.19 -17.61
N ASN A 102 -9.21 -22.38 -17.39
CA ASN A 102 -8.26 -21.28 -17.51
C ASN A 102 -7.77 -21.13 -18.96
N LYS A 103 -8.06 -19.98 -19.58
CA LYS A 103 -7.48 -19.57 -20.86
C LYS A 103 -6.00 -19.16 -20.71
N LYS A 104 -5.55 -18.79 -19.49
CA LYS A 104 -4.18 -18.34 -19.18
C LYS A 104 -3.48 -19.31 -18.23
N PRO A 105 -2.12 -19.40 -18.28
CA PRO A 105 -1.34 -20.35 -17.47
C PRO A 105 -1.58 -20.25 -15.96
N VAL A 106 -1.78 -19.04 -15.43
CA VAL A 106 -2.00 -18.81 -14.00
C VAL A 106 -3.29 -18.03 -13.77
N LYS A 107 -4.15 -18.56 -12.92
CA LYS A 107 -5.34 -17.87 -12.40
C LYS A 107 -5.03 -17.29 -11.03
N ILE A 108 -5.40 -16.03 -10.82
CA ILE A 108 -5.29 -15.33 -9.54
C ILE A 108 -6.70 -15.06 -9.04
N ILE A 109 -7.09 -15.65 -7.90
CA ILE A 109 -8.30 -15.28 -7.18
C ILE A 109 -7.89 -14.18 -6.20
N TYR A 110 -8.39 -12.98 -6.41
CA TYR A 110 -8.08 -11.81 -5.60
C TYR A 110 -9.27 -11.43 -4.73
N TYR A 111 -9.14 -11.73 -3.43
CA TYR A 111 -10.06 -11.24 -2.42
C TYR A 111 -9.71 -9.82 -2.01
N THR A 112 -10.69 -8.95 -2.14
CA THR A 112 -10.58 -7.50 -1.93
C THR A 112 -11.87 -6.93 -1.35
N ASP A 113 -11.86 -5.64 -1.01
CA ASP A 113 -13.05 -4.92 -0.56
C ASP A 113 -12.96 -3.45 -1.05
N PRO A 114 -14.08 -2.79 -1.37
CA PRO A 114 -14.08 -1.41 -1.86
C PRO A 114 -13.47 -0.41 -0.88
N ILE A 115 -13.57 -0.63 0.44
CA ILE A 115 -13.05 0.27 1.47
C ILE A 115 -11.76 -0.24 2.13
N CYS A 116 -11.15 -1.28 1.59
CA CYS A 116 -9.91 -1.83 2.12
C CYS A 116 -8.71 -0.94 1.72
N SER A 117 -8.14 -0.21 2.68
CA SER A 117 -6.98 0.67 2.46
C SER A 117 -5.72 -0.08 2.03
N SER A 118 -5.48 -1.30 2.55
CA SER A 118 -4.37 -2.16 2.09
C SER A 118 -4.56 -2.59 0.63
N CYS A 119 -5.82 -2.83 0.19
CA CYS A 119 -6.13 -3.16 -1.20
C CYS A 119 -5.91 -1.95 -2.13
N TRP A 120 -6.17 -0.74 -1.64
CA TRP A 120 -5.81 0.50 -2.32
C TRP A 120 -4.29 0.64 -2.39
N GLY A 121 -3.58 0.33 -1.30
CA GLY A 121 -2.13 0.39 -1.20
C GLY A 121 -1.37 -0.51 -2.18
N ILE A 122 -1.96 -1.64 -2.64
CA ILE A 122 -1.31 -2.54 -3.61
C ILE A 122 -1.69 -2.26 -5.07
N GLU A 123 -2.52 -1.28 -5.36
CA GLU A 123 -2.87 -0.95 -6.75
C GLU A 123 -1.65 -0.73 -7.66
N PRO A 124 -0.57 -0.03 -7.22
CA PRO A 124 0.63 0.11 -8.04
C PRO A 124 1.22 -1.22 -8.47
N GLN A 125 1.38 -2.16 -7.54
CA GLN A 125 1.96 -3.48 -7.79
C GLN A 125 1.06 -4.35 -8.67
N LEU A 126 -0.25 -4.32 -8.42
CA LEU A 126 -1.22 -5.07 -9.20
C LEU A 126 -1.32 -4.59 -10.65
N ARG A 127 -1.30 -3.27 -10.85
CA ARG A 127 -1.27 -2.67 -12.20
C ARG A 127 0.00 -3.05 -12.96
N LYS A 128 1.16 -2.99 -12.30
CA LYS A 128 2.43 -3.42 -12.89
C LYS A 128 2.43 -4.90 -13.25
N LEU A 129 1.96 -5.76 -12.35
CA LEU A 129 1.85 -7.21 -12.62
C LEU A 129 0.99 -7.50 -13.85
N LYS A 130 -0.14 -6.78 -13.99
CA LYS A 130 -1.01 -6.90 -15.18
C LYS A 130 -0.33 -6.39 -16.47
N LEU A 131 0.48 -5.34 -16.41
CA LEU A 131 1.22 -4.84 -17.57
C LEU A 131 2.34 -5.80 -17.96
N GLU A 132 3.11 -6.30 -17.00
CA GLU A 132 4.27 -7.13 -17.28
C GLU A 132 3.92 -8.60 -17.58
N TYR A 133 2.82 -9.13 -17.03
CA TYR A 133 2.45 -10.55 -17.15
C TYR A 133 1.00 -10.79 -17.57
N GLY A 134 0.32 -9.77 -18.10
CA GLY A 134 -1.10 -9.86 -18.45
C GLY A 134 -1.46 -11.00 -19.41
N ASN A 135 -0.52 -11.44 -20.26
CA ASN A 135 -0.73 -12.59 -21.14
C ASN A 135 -0.70 -13.94 -20.39
N ASN A 136 -0.07 -13.98 -19.21
CA ASN A 136 0.14 -15.20 -18.44
C ASN A 136 -0.83 -15.34 -17.26
N ILE A 137 -1.50 -14.24 -16.84
CA ILE A 137 -2.36 -14.23 -15.67
C ILE A 137 -3.80 -13.84 -16.01
N GLU A 138 -4.75 -14.52 -15.38
CA GLU A 138 -6.16 -14.12 -15.30
C GLU A 138 -6.46 -13.73 -13.85
N VAL A 139 -6.98 -12.52 -13.62
CA VAL A 139 -7.30 -12.04 -12.26
C VAL A 139 -8.80 -12.03 -12.08
N GLU A 140 -9.30 -12.90 -11.19
CA GLU A 140 -10.69 -12.96 -10.77
C GLU A 140 -10.87 -12.22 -9.44
N TYR A 141 -11.67 -11.15 -9.46
CA TYR A 141 -11.97 -10.35 -8.29
C TYR A 141 -13.13 -10.95 -7.49
N ARG A 142 -12.92 -11.12 -6.19
CA ARG A 142 -13.93 -11.54 -5.22
C ARG A 142 -14.08 -10.52 -4.11
N MET A 143 -15.31 -10.21 -3.74
CA MET A 143 -15.60 -9.27 -2.66
C MET A 143 -15.63 -9.98 -1.31
N GLY A 144 -14.90 -9.43 -0.34
CA GLY A 144 -14.69 -10.09 0.94
C GLY A 144 -15.58 -9.62 2.08
N GLY A 145 -16.26 -8.47 1.95
CA GLY A 145 -17.18 -7.94 2.96
C GLY A 145 -16.46 -7.53 4.25
N LEU A 146 -15.54 -6.60 4.17
CA LEU A 146 -14.68 -6.14 5.26
C LEU A 146 -15.48 -5.60 6.47
N LEU A 147 -16.53 -4.82 6.21
CA LEU A 147 -17.40 -4.23 7.21
C LEU A 147 -18.85 -4.67 6.97
N PRO A 148 -19.34 -5.73 7.64
CA PRO A 148 -20.75 -6.09 7.58
C PRO A 148 -21.64 -4.97 8.13
N ASP A 149 -21.36 -4.54 9.34
CA ASP A 149 -22.01 -3.44 10.09
C ASP A 149 -21.16 -3.06 11.31
N TRP A 150 -21.60 -2.01 12.06
CA TRP A 150 -20.88 -1.52 13.24
C TRP A 150 -21.12 -2.31 14.52
N SER A 151 -21.95 -3.36 14.53
CA SER A 151 -22.07 -4.28 15.67
C SER A 151 -20.82 -5.15 15.83
N TYR A 152 -20.01 -5.18 14.81
CA TYR A 152 -18.74 -5.92 14.70
C TYR A 152 -17.56 -5.19 15.32
N ASN A 153 -17.75 -4.57 16.48
CA ASN A 153 -16.69 -3.79 17.14
C ASN A 153 -15.83 -4.71 18.00
N SER A 154 -14.56 -4.81 17.67
CA SER A 154 -13.55 -5.43 18.52
C SER A 154 -12.23 -4.67 18.40
N GLY A 155 -11.49 -4.57 19.51
CA GLY A 155 -10.23 -3.85 19.57
C GLY A 155 -10.37 -2.33 19.70
N ASP A 156 -9.38 -1.59 19.23
CA ASP A 156 -9.28 -0.14 19.43
C ASP A 156 -10.21 0.69 18.54
N ILE A 157 -10.87 0.09 17.54
CA ILE A 157 -11.87 0.74 16.70
C ILE A 157 -13.27 0.31 17.14
N SER A 158 -13.99 1.24 17.74
CA SER A 158 -15.37 1.05 18.20
C SER A 158 -16.39 1.93 17.46
N LYS A 159 -15.92 2.90 16.70
CA LYS A 159 -16.72 3.92 16.03
C LYS A 159 -16.02 4.44 14.77
N PRO A 160 -16.75 5.06 13.84
CA PRO A 160 -16.19 5.59 12.59
C PRO A 160 -15.02 6.55 12.77
N SER A 161 -15.03 7.41 13.81
CA SER A 161 -13.94 8.36 14.04
C SER A 161 -12.58 7.70 14.29
N ASP A 162 -12.55 6.48 14.79
CA ASP A 162 -11.30 5.75 15.02
C ASP A 162 -10.67 5.34 13.69
N VAL A 163 -11.51 5.03 12.69
CA VAL A 163 -11.04 4.71 11.32
C VAL A 163 -10.43 5.92 10.63
N ALA A 164 -10.95 7.13 10.88
CA ALA A 164 -10.46 8.36 10.25
C ALA A 164 -8.97 8.56 10.46
N HIS A 165 -8.53 8.47 11.72
CA HIS A 165 -7.12 8.62 12.08
C HIS A 165 -6.26 7.50 11.47
N HIS A 166 -6.74 6.26 11.56
CA HIS A 166 -6.05 5.11 10.98
C HIS A 166 -5.87 5.25 9.45
N TRP A 167 -6.87 5.75 8.72
CA TRP A 167 -6.76 5.98 7.29
C TRP A 167 -5.71 7.04 6.94
N ASP A 168 -5.57 8.08 7.75
CA ASP A 168 -4.51 9.09 7.57
C ASP A 168 -3.11 8.44 7.77
N GLU A 169 -2.94 7.59 8.78
CA GLU A 169 -1.68 6.89 9.04
C GLU A 169 -1.30 5.93 7.91
N VAL A 170 -2.22 5.09 7.47
CA VAL A 170 -1.94 4.11 6.40
C VAL A 170 -1.77 4.78 5.04
N SER A 171 -2.30 5.99 4.82
CA SER A 171 -1.99 6.80 3.65
C SER A 171 -0.49 7.08 3.53
N VAL A 172 0.14 7.45 4.62
CA VAL A 172 1.60 7.68 4.69
C VAL A 172 2.35 6.36 4.50
N TYR A 173 1.89 5.30 5.16
CA TYR A 173 2.54 3.98 5.08
C TYR A 173 2.55 3.41 3.66
N TYR A 174 1.44 3.50 2.92
CA TYR A 174 1.34 3.01 1.54
C TYR A 174 1.85 3.99 0.50
N ASP A 175 2.15 5.24 0.88
CA ASP A 175 2.44 6.35 -0.05
C ASP A 175 1.31 6.49 -1.12
N MET A 176 0.08 6.24 -0.68
CA MET A 176 -1.12 6.34 -1.49
C MET A 176 -2.09 7.31 -0.81
N PRO A 177 -2.64 8.32 -1.52
CA PRO A 177 -3.51 9.31 -0.90
C PRO A 177 -4.79 8.66 -0.38
N ILE A 178 -5.13 8.95 0.89
CA ILE A 178 -6.38 8.54 1.54
C ILE A 178 -6.86 9.71 2.40
N GLU A 179 -8.11 10.09 2.24
CA GLU A 179 -8.78 11.15 2.99
C GLU A 179 -9.67 10.52 4.08
N GLY A 180 -9.15 10.46 5.31
CA GLY A 180 -9.84 9.82 6.44
C GLY A 180 -11.10 10.54 6.91
N ASN A 181 -11.28 11.83 6.57
CA ASN A 181 -12.39 12.65 7.08
C ASN A 181 -13.77 12.17 6.65
N ILE A 182 -13.90 11.33 5.63
CA ILE A 182 -15.17 10.67 5.28
C ILE A 182 -15.82 9.99 6.50
N TRP A 183 -15.01 9.38 7.38
CA TRP A 183 -15.47 8.69 8.58
C TRP A 183 -15.97 9.64 9.67
N LEU A 184 -15.65 10.94 9.57
CA LEU A 184 -16.14 11.99 10.47
C LEU A 184 -17.37 12.71 9.91
N GLU A 185 -17.42 12.87 8.57
CA GLU A 185 -18.40 13.72 7.90
C GLU A 185 -19.63 12.93 7.43
N ASP A 186 -19.41 11.75 6.84
CA ASP A 186 -20.47 10.88 6.28
C ASP A 186 -20.02 9.39 6.36
N PRO A 187 -19.95 8.81 7.58
CA PRO A 187 -19.40 7.49 7.80
C PRO A 187 -20.19 6.39 7.09
N LEU A 188 -19.46 5.41 6.55
CA LEU A 188 -20.07 4.26 5.90
C LEU A 188 -20.62 3.29 6.96
N PRO A 189 -21.90 2.86 6.86
CA PRO A 189 -22.45 1.86 7.76
C PRO A 189 -21.99 0.42 7.46
N SER A 190 -21.55 0.15 6.23
CA SER A 190 -21.20 -1.18 5.75
C SER A 190 -20.37 -1.12 4.49
N SER A 191 -19.55 -2.14 4.19
CA SER A 191 -18.92 -2.32 2.88
C SER A 191 -19.73 -3.23 1.93
N TYR A 192 -20.83 -3.78 2.40
CA TYR A 192 -21.67 -4.68 1.61
C TYR A 192 -22.34 -4.01 0.42
N PRO A 193 -22.98 -2.82 0.54
CA PRO A 193 -23.59 -2.16 -0.61
C PRO A 193 -22.63 -1.94 -1.81
N PRO A 194 -21.44 -1.37 -1.65
CA PRO A 194 -20.51 -1.22 -2.78
C PRO A 194 -19.94 -2.57 -3.28
N SER A 195 -19.84 -3.60 -2.42
CA SER A 195 -19.46 -4.95 -2.83
C SER A 195 -20.53 -5.61 -3.71
N ILE A 196 -21.80 -5.48 -3.34
CA ILE A 196 -22.94 -5.95 -4.14
C ILE A 196 -23.00 -5.18 -5.47
N ALA A 197 -22.75 -3.87 -5.44
CA ALA A 197 -22.71 -3.06 -6.67
C ALA A 197 -21.59 -3.52 -7.62
N PHE A 198 -20.43 -3.89 -7.10
CA PHE A 198 -19.37 -4.49 -7.91
C PHE A 198 -19.83 -5.79 -8.58
N LYS A 199 -20.56 -6.67 -7.88
CA LYS A 199 -21.12 -7.90 -8.46
C LYS A 199 -22.15 -7.58 -9.55
N ALA A 200 -23.00 -6.59 -9.35
CA ALA A 200 -23.94 -6.13 -10.37
C ALA A 200 -23.23 -5.60 -11.62
N ALA A 201 -22.13 -4.86 -11.45
CA ALA A 201 -21.29 -4.43 -12.57
C ALA A 201 -20.64 -5.63 -13.29
N GLN A 202 -20.16 -6.65 -12.55
CA GLN A 202 -19.60 -7.88 -13.12
C GLN A 202 -20.61 -8.66 -13.97
N MET A 203 -21.90 -8.63 -13.63
CA MET A 203 -22.94 -9.28 -14.42
C MET A 203 -23.11 -8.64 -15.80
N GLN A 204 -22.66 -7.41 -15.98
CA GLN A 204 -22.67 -6.77 -17.30
C GLN A 204 -21.34 -6.98 -18.02
N ASP A 205 -20.23 -6.66 -17.36
CA ASP A 205 -18.89 -6.71 -17.96
C ASP A 205 -17.81 -6.71 -16.86
N ASN A 206 -16.89 -7.68 -16.89
CA ASN A 206 -15.83 -7.78 -15.89
C ASN A 206 -14.83 -6.61 -15.95
N GLU A 207 -14.51 -6.10 -17.15
CA GLU A 207 -13.56 -5.01 -17.29
C GLU A 207 -14.15 -3.70 -16.81
N LYS A 208 -15.41 -3.44 -17.14
CA LYS A 208 -16.16 -2.30 -16.62
C LYS A 208 -16.32 -2.39 -15.10
N ALA A 209 -16.50 -3.58 -14.54
CA ALA A 209 -16.56 -3.77 -13.08
C ALA A 209 -15.24 -3.41 -12.40
N ILE A 210 -14.09 -3.72 -13.00
CA ILE A 210 -12.77 -3.32 -12.47
C ILE A 210 -12.61 -1.80 -12.53
N LEU A 211 -13.05 -1.16 -13.60
CA LEU A 211 -13.07 0.30 -13.70
C LEU A 211 -14.04 0.92 -12.69
N PHE A 212 -15.22 0.32 -12.50
CA PHE A 212 -16.18 0.72 -11.48
C PHE A 212 -15.59 0.61 -10.07
N LEU A 213 -14.89 -0.48 -9.73
CA LEU A 213 -14.22 -0.64 -8.44
C LEU A 213 -13.18 0.47 -8.22
N ARG A 214 -12.43 0.81 -9.26
CA ARG A 214 -11.47 1.92 -9.20
C ARG A 214 -12.18 3.25 -8.92
N GLU A 215 -13.26 3.53 -9.63
CA GLU A 215 -14.02 4.77 -9.49
C GLU A 215 -14.59 4.92 -8.07
N ILE A 216 -15.25 3.89 -7.53
CA ILE A 216 -15.81 3.97 -6.17
C ILE A 216 -14.71 4.05 -5.10
N ARG A 217 -13.53 3.49 -5.33
CA ARG A 217 -12.36 3.68 -4.46
C ARG A 217 -11.86 5.12 -4.50
N GLU A 218 -11.74 5.74 -5.67
CA GLU A 218 -11.40 7.16 -5.77
C GLU A 218 -12.45 8.05 -5.08
N MET A 219 -13.72 7.71 -5.19
CA MET A 219 -14.79 8.42 -4.50
C MET A 219 -14.64 8.37 -2.98
N VAL A 220 -14.42 7.18 -2.41
CA VAL A 220 -14.36 7.03 -0.95
C VAL A 220 -13.04 7.46 -0.37
N PHE A 221 -11.91 7.10 -1.01
CA PHE A 221 -10.57 7.41 -0.49
C PHE A 221 -10.13 8.85 -0.76
N LEU A 222 -10.63 9.51 -1.81
CA LEU A 222 -10.10 10.81 -2.23
C LEU A 222 -11.14 11.93 -2.21
N GLN A 223 -12.44 11.62 -2.39
CA GLN A 223 -13.48 12.61 -2.60
C GLN A 223 -14.49 12.68 -1.45
N LYS A 224 -14.28 11.90 -0.38
CA LYS A 224 -15.20 11.80 0.77
C LYS A 224 -16.64 11.49 0.35
N LYS A 225 -16.82 10.60 -0.62
CA LYS A 225 -18.12 10.14 -1.08
C LYS A 225 -18.49 8.84 -0.40
N ASN A 226 -19.64 8.83 0.27
CA ASN A 226 -20.17 7.62 0.89
C ASN A 226 -20.71 6.67 -0.18
N ILE A 227 -19.90 5.69 -0.57
CA ILE A 227 -20.21 4.72 -1.63
C ILE A 227 -21.24 3.65 -1.24
N THR A 228 -21.86 3.76 -0.07
CA THR A 228 -23.04 2.96 0.28
C THR A 228 -24.34 3.56 -0.27
N LYS A 229 -24.29 4.83 -0.67
CA LYS A 229 -25.44 5.54 -1.23
C LYS A 229 -25.55 5.30 -2.74
N TRP A 230 -26.78 4.97 -3.16
CA TRP A 230 -27.03 4.61 -4.56
C TRP A 230 -26.62 5.71 -5.54
N GLU A 231 -26.87 6.97 -5.22
CA GLU A 231 -26.52 8.10 -6.08
C GLU A 231 -25.02 8.12 -6.45
N HIS A 232 -24.13 7.73 -5.54
CA HIS A 232 -22.70 7.66 -5.83
C HIS A 232 -22.37 6.43 -6.68
N LEU A 233 -23.01 5.28 -6.41
CA LEU A 233 -22.84 4.06 -7.21
C LEU A 233 -23.36 4.26 -8.64
N GLU A 234 -24.48 4.95 -8.80
CA GLU A 234 -25.05 5.28 -10.10
C GLU A 234 -24.12 6.19 -10.91
N VAL A 235 -23.55 7.23 -10.28
CA VAL A 235 -22.57 8.12 -10.92
C VAL A 235 -21.34 7.35 -11.40
N ALA A 236 -20.79 6.48 -10.55
CA ALA A 236 -19.66 5.62 -10.90
C ALA A 236 -20.02 4.67 -12.06
N GLY A 237 -21.20 4.05 -12.00
CA GLY A 237 -21.69 3.16 -13.07
C GLY A 237 -21.84 3.87 -14.42
N LYS A 238 -22.40 5.08 -14.43
CA LYS A 238 -22.51 5.93 -15.64
C LYS A 238 -21.15 6.25 -16.22
N LYS A 239 -20.19 6.62 -15.35
CA LYS A 239 -18.85 7.01 -15.78
C LYS A 239 -18.11 5.87 -16.50
N VAL A 240 -18.32 4.63 -16.09
CA VAL A 240 -17.70 3.45 -16.72
C VAL A 240 -18.55 2.81 -17.82
N GLY A 241 -19.68 3.42 -18.15
CA GLY A 241 -20.55 3.02 -19.27
C GLY A 241 -21.37 1.75 -18.98
N LEU A 242 -21.83 1.56 -17.74
CA LEU A 242 -22.82 0.53 -17.42
C LEU A 242 -24.23 0.98 -17.89
N ASP A 243 -25.05 0.00 -18.24
CA ASP A 243 -26.51 0.20 -18.32
C ASP A 243 -27.06 0.38 -16.92
N ILE A 244 -27.50 1.57 -16.59
CA ILE A 244 -27.89 1.93 -15.21
C ILE A 244 -29.21 1.29 -14.80
N VAL A 245 -30.13 1.07 -15.72
CA VAL A 245 -31.40 0.41 -15.42
C VAL A 245 -31.14 -1.05 -15.04
N LYS A 246 -30.34 -1.74 -15.86
CA LYS A 246 -29.91 -3.11 -15.58
C LYS A 246 -29.05 -3.18 -14.32
N PHE A 247 -28.12 -2.24 -14.15
CA PHE A 247 -27.24 -2.18 -12.97
C PHE A 247 -28.03 -2.10 -11.68
N LYS A 248 -29.08 -1.25 -11.64
CA LYS A 248 -29.94 -1.13 -10.45
C LYS A 248 -30.74 -2.40 -10.20
N ALA A 249 -31.35 -2.97 -11.24
CA ALA A 249 -32.12 -4.21 -11.11
C ALA A 249 -31.22 -5.38 -10.62
N ASP A 250 -30.01 -5.53 -11.17
CA ASP A 250 -29.06 -6.56 -10.74
C ASP A 250 -28.59 -6.32 -9.29
N TYR A 251 -28.32 -5.05 -8.90
CA TYR A 251 -27.92 -4.64 -7.55
C TYR A 251 -29.01 -4.96 -6.51
N GLU A 252 -30.26 -4.69 -6.80
CA GLU A 252 -31.40 -4.98 -5.93
C GLU A 252 -31.75 -6.47 -5.89
N GLY A 253 -31.32 -7.24 -6.89
CA GLY A 253 -31.63 -8.66 -7.09
C GLY A 253 -30.43 -9.59 -7.00
N LYS A 254 -30.05 -10.20 -8.12
CA LYS A 254 -29.12 -11.34 -8.24
C LYS A 254 -27.69 -11.06 -7.71
N ALA A 255 -27.24 -9.82 -7.76
CA ALA A 255 -25.89 -9.47 -7.29
C ALA A 255 -25.68 -9.76 -5.80
N LYS A 256 -26.73 -9.74 -4.98
CA LYS A 256 -26.68 -10.10 -3.57
C LYS A 256 -26.29 -11.57 -3.38
N GLU A 257 -26.90 -12.47 -4.15
CA GLU A 257 -26.57 -13.90 -4.11
C GLU A 257 -25.13 -14.16 -4.55
N LEU A 258 -24.67 -13.48 -5.63
CA LEU A 258 -23.29 -13.60 -6.09
C LEU A 258 -22.28 -13.08 -5.07
N PHE A 259 -22.63 -12.07 -4.31
CA PHE A 259 -21.80 -11.59 -3.21
C PHE A 259 -21.76 -12.61 -2.06
N GLU A 260 -22.88 -13.21 -1.69
CA GLU A 260 -22.91 -14.29 -0.69
C GLU A 260 -22.09 -15.53 -1.13
N GLU A 261 -22.07 -15.85 -2.43
CA GLU A 261 -21.18 -16.87 -3.00
C GLU A 261 -19.72 -16.51 -2.80
N ASP A 262 -19.31 -15.23 -3.00
CA ASP A 262 -17.95 -14.76 -2.73
C ASP A 262 -17.59 -14.91 -1.26
N LEU A 263 -18.49 -14.52 -0.34
CA LEU A 263 -18.29 -14.66 1.11
C LEU A 263 -18.17 -16.14 1.52
N LYS A 264 -19.01 -17.00 0.95
CA LYS A 264 -18.96 -18.45 1.21
C LYS A 264 -17.64 -19.05 0.74
N LEU A 265 -17.25 -18.77 -0.50
CA LEU A 265 -15.99 -19.25 -1.07
C LEU A 265 -14.78 -18.71 -0.28
N GLY A 266 -14.83 -17.46 0.19
CA GLY A 266 -13.80 -16.87 1.04
C GLY A 266 -13.61 -17.66 2.33
N ARG A 267 -14.70 -18.03 3.01
CA ARG A 267 -14.67 -18.90 4.20
C ARG A 267 -14.07 -20.27 3.90
N GLU A 268 -14.48 -20.89 2.79
CA GLU A 268 -13.99 -22.21 2.36
C GLU A 268 -12.49 -22.19 2.03
N LEU A 269 -11.98 -21.08 1.47
CA LEU A 269 -10.56 -20.88 1.17
C LEU A 269 -9.74 -20.43 2.38
N GLY A 270 -10.38 -20.13 3.51
CA GLY A 270 -9.71 -19.65 4.72
C GLY A 270 -9.19 -18.22 4.59
N VAL A 271 -9.86 -17.37 3.81
CA VAL A 271 -9.55 -15.94 3.73
C VAL A 271 -9.81 -15.29 5.08
N ARG A 272 -8.81 -14.64 5.66
CA ARG A 272 -8.89 -13.98 6.98
C ARG A 272 -8.82 -12.46 6.92
N GLY A 273 -8.42 -11.92 5.77
CA GLY A 273 -8.26 -10.48 5.57
C GLY A 273 -7.87 -10.15 4.15
N PHE A 274 -7.68 -8.86 3.88
CA PHE A 274 -7.44 -8.34 2.55
C PHE A 274 -6.20 -7.44 2.50
N PRO A 275 -5.52 -7.41 1.36
CA PRO A 275 -5.69 -8.25 0.17
C PRO A 275 -5.26 -9.69 0.40
N THR A 276 -5.97 -10.67 -0.17
CA THR A 276 -5.55 -12.07 -0.26
C THR A 276 -5.60 -12.51 -1.71
N MET A 277 -4.49 -13.02 -2.24
CA MET A 277 -4.40 -13.52 -3.61
C MET A 277 -3.97 -14.98 -3.62
N TYR A 278 -4.76 -15.83 -4.26
CA TYR A 278 -4.42 -17.22 -4.54
C TYR A 278 -4.04 -17.34 -6.01
N PHE A 279 -2.75 -17.56 -6.28
CA PHE A 279 -2.24 -17.90 -7.59
C PHE A 279 -2.40 -19.42 -7.77
N THR A 280 -2.92 -19.84 -8.90
CA THR A 280 -3.14 -21.28 -9.19
C THR A 280 -2.76 -21.55 -10.64
N ASP A 281 -1.92 -22.58 -10.88
CA ASP A 281 -1.57 -23.03 -12.21
C ASP A 281 -2.62 -24.00 -12.79
N THR A 282 -2.41 -24.45 -14.03
CA THR A 282 -3.30 -25.40 -14.71
C THR A 282 -3.28 -26.80 -14.12
N THR A 283 -2.30 -27.14 -13.26
CA THR A 283 -2.18 -28.45 -12.58
C THR A 283 -2.82 -28.42 -11.20
N GLY A 284 -3.16 -27.22 -10.67
CA GLY A 284 -3.79 -27.02 -9.38
C GLY A 284 -2.79 -26.70 -8.26
N HIS A 285 -1.50 -26.50 -8.55
CA HIS A 285 -0.56 -25.97 -7.57
C HIS A 285 -0.93 -24.53 -7.21
N LYS A 286 -0.70 -24.15 -5.96
CA LYS A 286 -1.15 -22.87 -5.41
C LYS A 286 -0.02 -22.17 -4.67
N GLU A 287 0.07 -20.87 -4.88
CA GLU A 287 0.84 -19.91 -4.06
C GLU A 287 -0.12 -18.87 -3.51
N MET A 288 0.06 -18.46 -2.25
CA MET A 288 -0.75 -17.44 -1.62
C MET A 288 0.10 -16.21 -1.31
N VAL A 289 -0.40 -15.04 -1.67
CA VAL A 289 0.13 -13.76 -1.21
C VAL A 289 -0.92 -13.10 -0.33
N TYR A 290 -0.56 -12.87 0.93
CA TYR A 290 -1.42 -12.32 1.95
C TYR A 290 -0.89 -10.96 2.40
N GLY A 291 -1.77 -9.95 2.39
CA GLY A 291 -1.46 -8.59 2.77
C GLY A 291 -0.78 -7.76 1.69
N SER A 292 -0.50 -6.52 2.01
CA SER A 292 0.27 -5.62 1.17
C SER A 292 1.74 -6.07 1.15
N LYS A 293 2.23 -6.39 -0.03
CA LYS A 293 3.60 -6.89 -0.24
C LYS A 293 4.29 -6.11 -1.36
N PRO A 294 5.63 -6.08 -1.37
CA PRO A 294 6.40 -5.54 -2.50
C PRO A 294 6.08 -6.28 -3.79
N TYR A 295 6.25 -5.60 -4.94
CA TYR A 295 6.02 -6.18 -6.27
C TYR A 295 6.72 -7.53 -6.48
N SER A 296 7.97 -7.68 -6.00
CA SER A 296 8.75 -8.91 -6.11
C SER A 296 8.08 -10.13 -5.49
N THR A 297 7.22 -9.96 -4.46
CA THR A 297 6.48 -11.07 -3.86
C THR A 297 5.41 -11.62 -4.80
N PHE A 298 4.67 -10.74 -5.47
CA PHE A 298 3.65 -11.13 -6.46
C PHE A 298 4.29 -11.78 -7.67
N GLU A 299 5.39 -11.22 -8.15
CA GLU A 299 6.17 -11.77 -9.25
C GLU A 299 6.74 -13.15 -8.91
N SER A 300 7.32 -13.32 -7.72
CA SER A 300 7.85 -14.60 -7.25
C SER A 300 6.76 -15.68 -7.15
N ALA A 301 5.56 -15.33 -6.67
CA ALA A 301 4.43 -16.27 -6.61
C ALA A 301 4.02 -16.75 -8.01
N LEU A 302 3.99 -15.83 -8.99
CA LEU A 302 3.74 -16.19 -10.39
C LEU A 302 4.83 -17.11 -10.95
N LEU A 303 6.11 -16.72 -10.79
CA LEU A 303 7.24 -17.45 -11.38
C LEU A 303 7.47 -18.84 -10.76
N LYS A 304 7.07 -19.06 -9.51
CA LYS A 304 7.07 -20.39 -8.90
C LYS A 304 6.10 -21.34 -9.61
N LEU A 305 4.95 -20.85 -10.04
CA LEU A 305 3.90 -21.63 -10.72
C LEU A 305 4.13 -21.71 -12.23
N PHE A 306 4.72 -20.68 -12.80
CA PHE A 306 5.00 -20.61 -14.23
C PHE A 306 6.41 -20.03 -14.49
N PRO A 307 7.48 -20.85 -14.29
CA PRO A 307 8.88 -20.39 -14.38
C PRO A 307 9.29 -19.82 -15.74
N THR A 308 8.57 -20.21 -16.81
CA THR A 308 8.84 -19.74 -18.18
C THR A 308 8.11 -18.46 -18.54
N ALA A 309 7.36 -17.84 -17.59
CA ALA A 309 6.71 -16.56 -17.82
C ALA A 309 7.76 -15.47 -18.10
N THR A 310 7.53 -14.73 -19.17
CA THR A 310 8.40 -13.62 -19.57
C THR A 310 7.67 -12.30 -19.42
N LYS A 311 8.39 -11.28 -18.97
CA LYS A 311 7.86 -9.92 -18.87
C LYS A 311 7.57 -9.35 -20.25
N ILE A 312 6.39 -8.77 -20.38
CA ILE A 312 6.06 -7.94 -21.54
C ILE A 312 6.71 -6.57 -21.31
N THR A 313 7.48 -6.13 -22.28
CA THR A 313 7.96 -4.74 -22.31
C THR A 313 6.81 -3.84 -22.75
N TYR A 314 6.57 -2.77 -22.00
CA TYR A 314 5.56 -1.76 -22.34
C TYR A 314 6.17 -0.36 -22.38
N ASP A 315 5.53 0.52 -23.11
CA ASP A 315 5.93 1.94 -23.19
C ASP A 315 5.65 2.61 -21.84
N LYS A 316 6.71 3.17 -21.24
CA LYS A 316 6.71 3.82 -19.91
C LYS A 316 6.56 5.33 -20.01
N THR A 317 6.35 5.89 -21.18
CA THR A 317 6.05 7.31 -21.33
C THR A 317 4.73 7.65 -20.63
N TRP A 318 4.61 8.88 -20.15
CA TRP A 318 3.46 9.31 -19.39
C TRP A 318 2.14 9.13 -20.16
N ASN A 319 2.11 9.47 -21.45
CA ASN A 319 0.93 9.33 -22.29
C ASN A 319 0.54 7.86 -22.52
N ALA A 320 1.52 6.95 -22.67
CA ALA A 320 1.26 5.52 -22.81
C ALA A 320 0.69 4.92 -21.52
N VAL A 321 1.21 5.33 -20.35
CA VAL A 321 0.72 4.86 -19.07
C VAL A 321 -0.70 5.41 -18.78
N PHE A 322 -0.95 6.69 -19.05
CA PHE A 322 -2.29 7.28 -18.90
C PHE A 322 -3.31 6.79 -19.95
N SER A 323 -2.84 6.29 -21.10
CA SER A 323 -3.74 5.60 -22.07
C SER A 323 -4.27 4.26 -21.52
N LYS A 324 -3.55 3.63 -20.59
CA LYS A 324 -3.96 2.38 -19.93
C LYS A 324 -4.76 2.63 -18.65
N PHE A 325 -4.41 3.68 -17.91
CA PHE A 325 -5.03 4.01 -16.63
C PHE A 325 -5.42 5.49 -16.63
N HIS A 326 -6.72 5.75 -16.65
CA HIS A 326 -7.26 7.11 -16.72
C HIS A 326 -6.78 8.01 -15.55
N SER A 327 -6.50 7.42 -14.40
CA SER A 327 -6.04 8.10 -13.19
C SER A 327 -4.85 7.40 -12.57
N LEU A 328 -3.89 8.18 -12.05
CA LEU A 328 -2.71 7.68 -11.36
C LEU A 328 -2.35 8.58 -10.16
N THR A 329 -2.01 7.95 -9.04
CA THR A 329 -1.27 8.60 -7.96
C THR A 329 0.21 8.70 -8.34
N ALA A 330 0.98 9.55 -7.64
CA ALA A 330 2.42 9.64 -7.90
C ALA A 330 3.15 8.32 -7.57
N LYS A 331 2.66 7.54 -6.60
CA LYS A 331 3.17 6.20 -6.30
C LYS A 331 2.92 5.22 -7.45
N GLU A 332 1.72 5.23 -8.02
CA GLU A 332 1.40 4.40 -9.19
C GLU A 332 2.25 4.78 -10.40
N PHE A 333 2.38 6.07 -10.67
CA PHE A 333 3.21 6.55 -11.77
C PHE A 333 4.67 6.14 -11.60
N SER A 334 5.24 6.30 -10.40
CA SER A 334 6.58 5.86 -10.05
C SER A 334 6.79 4.36 -10.31
N GLU A 335 5.88 3.53 -9.81
CA GLU A 335 5.98 2.07 -9.93
C GLU A 335 5.86 1.58 -11.38
N LEU A 336 5.01 2.24 -12.18
CA LEU A 336 4.76 1.86 -13.57
C LEU A 336 5.84 2.38 -14.53
N THR A 337 6.37 3.58 -14.32
CA THR A 337 7.40 4.16 -15.18
C THR A 337 8.82 3.76 -14.77
N GLY A 338 9.01 3.46 -13.47
CA GLY A 338 10.33 3.27 -12.87
C GLY A 338 11.03 4.60 -12.50
N THR A 339 10.32 5.73 -12.63
CA THR A 339 10.81 7.05 -12.21
C THR A 339 10.81 7.15 -10.68
N PRO A 340 11.83 7.75 -10.04
CA PRO A 340 11.84 7.97 -8.60
C PRO A 340 10.59 8.71 -8.10
N ARG A 341 10.11 8.38 -6.89
CA ARG A 341 8.82 8.85 -6.37
C ARG A 341 8.65 10.39 -6.38
N ILE A 342 9.68 11.12 -5.92
CA ILE A 342 9.66 12.60 -5.89
C ILE A 342 9.66 13.17 -7.31
N GLU A 343 10.47 12.61 -8.19
CA GLU A 343 10.53 13.02 -9.59
C GLU A 343 9.22 12.73 -10.33
N SER A 344 8.56 11.63 -9.97
CA SER A 344 7.23 11.27 -10.50
C SER A 344 6.18 12.34 -10.19
N GLU A 345 6.16 12.85 -8.96
CA GLU A 345 5.24 13.91 -8.56
C GLU A 345 5.52 15.21 -9.31
N ASN A 346 6.79 15.61 -9.40
CA ASN A 346 7.21 16.80 -10.14
C ASN A 346 6.82 16.69 -11.63
N ASN A 347 7.03 15.54 -12.26
CA ASN A 347 6.65 15.30 -13.65
C ASN A 347 5.13 15.41 -13.86
N LEU A 348 4.33 14.89 -12.92
CA LEU A 348 2.88 14.96 -12.97
C LEU A 348 2.37 16.39 -12.79
N ASP A 349 3.00 17.16 -11.90
CA ASP A 349 2.68 18.58 -11.71
C ASP A 349 3.07 19.43 -12.92
N ASP A 350 4.20 19.16 -13.55
CA ASP A 350 4.61 19.79 -14.81
C ASP A 350 3.62 19.50 -15.95
N LEU A 351 3.13 18.26 -16.04
CA LEU A 351 2.12 17.88 -17.02
C LEU A 351 0.77 18.57 -16.75
N THR A 352 0.44 18.79 -15.48
CA THR A 352 -0.73 19.56 -15.07
C THR A 352 -0.60 21.02 -15.46
N ALA A 353 0.56 21.65 -15.20
CA ALA A 353 0.83 23.03 -15.61
C ALA A 353 0.79 23.22 -17.13
N LYS A 354 1.20 22.20 -17.90
CA LYS A 354 1.08 22.17 -19.37
C LYS A 354 -0.33 21.88 -19.89
N GLY A 355 -1.29 21.61 -19.00
CA GLY A 355 -2.69 21.37 -19.34
C GLY A 355 -2.99 19.97 -19.89
N HIS A 356 -2.09 19.00 -19.73
CA HIS A 356 -2.29 17.60 -20.12
C HIS A 356 -3.07 16.80 -19.08
N LEU A 357 -2.87 17.11 -17.82
CA LEU A 357 -3.49 16.42 -16.68
C LEU A 357 -4.31 17.40 -15.83
N GLU A 358 -5.26 16.84 -15.08
CA GLU A 358 -5.96 17.49 -13.97
C GLU A 358 -5.51 16.86 -12.66
N ARG A 359 -5.34 17.68 -11.62
CA ARG A 359 -4.92 17.24 -10.28
C ARG A 359 -6.05 17.42 -9.28
N LEU A 360 -6.44 16.34 -8.60
CA LEU A 360 -7.27 16.38 -7.40
C LEU A 360 -6.36 16.25 -6.18
N THR A 361 -6.29 17.30 -5.38
CA THR A 361 -5.52 17.32 -4.12
C THR A 361 -6.40 16.88 -2.97
N THR A 362 -5.89 15.99 -2.12
CA THR A 362 -6.50 15.56 -0.86
C THR A 362 -5.62 15.98 0.31
N LYS A 363 -6.07 15.76 1.54
CA LYS A 363 -5.29 16.02 2.76
C LYS A 363 -3.92 15.31 2.74
N ASN A 364 -3.87 14.09 2.22
CA ASN A 364 -2.71 13.20 2.31
C ASN A 364 -2.11 12.85 0.93
N GLY A 365 -2.18 13.75 -0.04
CA GLY A 365 -1.58 13.57 -1.36
C GLY A 365 -2.51 13.97 -2.50
N ALA A 366 -2.28 13.42 -3.70
CA ALA A 366 -3.03 13.78 -4.87
C ALA A 366 -3.19 12.60 -5.85
N ILE A 367 -4.17 12.75 -6.74
CA ILE A 367 -4.33 11.90 -7.92
C ILE A 367 -4.38 12.79 -9.16
N TRP A 368 -3.82 12.30 -10.24
CA TRP A 368 -3.82 12.96 -11.55
C TRP A 368 -4.68 12.17 -12.53
N THR A 369 -5.49 12.86 -13.30
CA THR A 369 -6.35 12.31 -14.35
C THR A 369 -6.02 12.92 -15.70
N LEU A 370 -6.18 12.12 -16.76
CA LEU A 370 -6.02 12.65 -18.11
C LEU A 370 -7.10 13.69 -18.35
N LYS A 371 -6.69 14.89 -18.78
CA LYS A 371 -7.65 15.94 -19.16
C LYS A 371 -8.33 15.55 -20.45
N ASN A 372 -9.65 15.38 -20.38
CA ASN A 372 -10.45 15.18 -21.58
C ASN A 372 -10.40 16.47 -22.43
N THR A 373 -9.57 16.50 -23.44
CA THR A 373 -9.73 17.48 -24.51
C THR A 373 -11.01 17.08 -25.27
N SER A 374 -12.16 17.62 -24.86
CA SER A 374 -13.35 17.60 -25.70
C SER A 374 -12.97 18.20 -27.05
N ARG A 375 -12.88 17.34 -28.05
CA ARG A 375 -12.84 17.74 -29.46
C ARG A 375 -14.28 18.07 -29.92
#